data_6267aec03f6c16804773733536117d03
#
_entry.id   6267aec03f6c16804773733536117d03
#
_cell.length_a   1.000
_cell.length_b   1.000
_cell.length_c   1.000
_cell.angle_alpha   90.00
_cell.angle_beta   90.00
_cell.angle_gamma   90.00
#
_symmetry.space_group_name_H-M   'P 1'
#
loop_
_entity.id
_entity.type
_entity.pdbx_description
1 polymer ?
#
loop_
_entity_poly.entity_id
_entity_poly.type
_entity_poly.pdbx_seq_one_letter_code
_entity_poly.pdbx_strand_id
1 'polypeptide(L)'
;MVVKKVPGKKLLKRKANSAAKKRTPAIKKKYTKTETLNELAQNTALSKKEVTAVLDELAIIIERHIKKRAVGEFTLPGLLKIERIPTKPRAARKKVISPFQPGKLMDIPRKPAGFRVKVKPLKKLKAFTL
;
A
#
# COMPACT_ATOMS: atom_id res chain seq x y z
N MET A 1 33.85 52.35 13.36
CA MET A 1 33.56 50.90 13.22
C MET A 1 32.26 50.72 12.47
N VAL A 2 32.31 50.25 11.27
CA VAL A 2 31.11 49.99 10.45
C VAL A 2 30.61 48.57 10.75
N VAL A 3 29.49 48.47 11.45
CA VAL A 3 28.83 47.18 11.66
C VAL A 3 28.17 46.79 10.34
N LYS A 4 28.72 45.82 9.64
CA LYS A 4 28.06 45.24 8.47
C LYS A 4 26.78 44.52 8.94
N LYS A 5 25.65 45.10 8.66
CA LYS A 5 24.35 44.46 8.81
C LYS A 5 24.31 43.24 7.88
N VAL A 6 24.34 42.06 8.46
CA VAL A 6 24.11 40.81 7.73
C VAL A 6 22.67 40.86 7.22
N PRO A 7 22.44 40.76 5.91
CA PRO A 7 21.05 40.70 5.43
C PRO A 7 20.40 39.44 5.99
N GLY A 8 19.39 39.66 6.77
CA GLY A 8 18.60 38.58 7.33
C GLY A 8 18.13 37.66 6.23
N LYS A 9 18.46 36.39 6.33
CA LYS A 9 17.89 35.34 5.47
C LYS A 9 16.39 35.54 5.47
N LYS A 10 15.83 36.02 4.36
CA LYS A 10 14.39 35.94 4.13
C LYS A 10 14.05 34.48 4.23
N LEU A 11 13.46 34.07 5.33
CA LEU A 11 12.72 32.81 5.42
C LEU A 11 11.69 32.85 4.29
N LEU A 12 11.98 32.17 3.22
CA LEU A 12 10.97 31.83 2.23
C LEU A 12 9.88 31.10 3.00
N LYS A 13 8.83 31.86 3.34
CA LYS A 13 7.57 31.24 3.78
C LYS A 13 7.21 30.23 2.70
N ARG A 14 7.51 28.96 2.95
CA ARG A 14 6.89 27.87 2.21
C ARG A 14 5.41 28.14 2.36
N LYS A 15 4.80 28.65 1.33
CA LYS A 15 3.34 28.63 1.19
C LYS A 15 2.98 27.17 1.41
N ALA A 16 2.48 26.87 2.61
CA ALA A 16 1.75 25.64 2.79
C ALA A 16 0.67 25.71 1.70
N ASN A 17 0.88 24.96 0.62
CA ASN A 17 -0.20 24.66 -0.27
C ASN A 17 -1.21 23.90 0.60
N SER A 18 -2.09 24.65 1.25
CA SER A 18 -3.37 24.13 1.65
C SER A 18 -4.01 23.71 0.32
N ALA A 19 -3.76 22.45 -0.05
CA ALA A 19 -4.41 21.87 -1.18
C ALA A 19 -5.90 21.99 -0.90
N ALA A 20 -6.51 23.02 -1.49
CA ALA A 20 -7.96 23.13 -1.54
C ALA A 20 -8.44 21.74 -1.95
N LYS A 21 -9.26 21.12 -1.11
CA LYS A 21 -9.85 19.80 -1.40
C LYS A 21 -10.51 19.93 -2.77
N LYS A 22 -9.78 19.57 -3.83
CA LYS A 22 -10.37 19.48 -5.17
C LYS A 22 -11.49 18.45 -5.01
N ARG A 23 -12.73 18.91 -5.23
CA ARG A 23 -13.87 18.01 -5.30
C ARG A 23 -13.63 17.11 -6.51
N THR A 24 -13.11 15.92 -6.23
CA THR A 24 -12.89 14.90 -7.26
C THR A 24 -14.21 14.18 -7.50
N PRO A 25 -14.71 14.14 -8.74
CA PRO A 25 -15.93 13.42 -9.05
C PRO A 25 -15.72 11.92 -8.78
N ALA A 26 -16.80 11.24 -8.39
CA ALA A 26 -16.75 9.80 -8.16
C ALA A 26 -16.45 9.03 -9.45
N ILE A 27 -15.53 8.09 -9.38
CA ILE A 27 -15.18 7.22 -10.50
C ILE A 27 -16.20 6.09 -10.58
N LYS A 28 -16.96 6.04 -11.64
CA LYS A 28 -18.02 5.05 -11.87
C LYS A 28 -17.52 3.74 -12.47
N LYS A 29 -16.33 3.72 -13.04
CA LYS A 29 -15.74 2.57 -13.72
C LYS A 29 -14.38 2.27 -13.13
N LYS A 30 -14.09 0.98 -12.92
CA LYS A 30 -12.78 0.56 -12.41
C LYS A 30 -11.68 0.98 -13.38
N TYR A 31 -10.68 1.69 -12.88
CA TYR A 31 -9.50 2.04 -13.64
C TYR A 31 -8.58 0.84 -13.89
N THR A 32 -8.01 0.80 -15.06
CA THR A 32 -6.89 -0.07 -15.39
C THR A 32 -5.59 0.51 -14.81
N LYS A 33 -4.52 -0.29 -14.79
CA LYS A 33 -3.20 0.18 -14.37
C LYS A 33 -2.76 1.43 -15.13
N THR A 34 -3.00 1.44 -16.44
CA THR A 34 -2.61 2.56 -17.32
C THR A 34 -3.38 3.83 -17.01
N GLU A 35 -4.68 3.73 -16.80
CA GLU A 35 -5.54 4.87 -16.45
C GLU A 35 -5.17 5.45 -15.08
N THR A 36 -4.88 4.60 -14.11
CA THR A 36 -4.41 5.03 -12.78
C THR A 36 -3.09 5.79 -12.88
N LEU A 37 -2.13 5.28 -13.65
CA LEU A 37 -0.85 5.94 -13.85
C LEU A 37 -0.99 7.28 -14.57
N ASN A 38 -1.86 7.35 -15.58
CA ASN A 38 -2.12 8.58 -16.32
C ASN A 38 -2.73 9.67 -15.43
N GLU A 39 -3.72 9.33 -14.62
CA GLU A 39 -4.36 10.27 -13.71
C GLU A 39 -3.39 10.76 -12.63
N LEU A 40 -2.61 9.86 -12.06
CA LEU A 40 -1.56 10.24 -11.11
C LEU A 40 -0.52 11.18 -11.74
N ALA A 41 -0.11 10.91 -12.97
CA ALA A 41 0.82 11.77 -13.70
C ALA A 41 0.25 13.16 -13.95
N GLN A 42 -1.00 13.26 -14.35
CA GLN A 42 -1.67 14.54 -14.59
C GLN A 42 -1.84 15.35 -13.30
N ASN A 43 -2.26 14.72 -12.23
CA ASN A 43 -2.53 15.40 -10.97
C ASN A 43 -1.26 15.81 -10.20
N THR A 44 -0.15 15.12 -10.42
CA THR A 44 1.14 15.40 -9.77
C THR A 44 2.12 16.19 -10.64
N ALA A 45 1.76 16.48 -11.88
CA ALA A 45 2.64 17.11 -12.89
C ALA A 45 3.96 16.32 -13.12
N LEU A 46 3.92 15.01 -12.93
CA LEU A 46 5.02 14.09 -13.21
C LEU A 46 4.79 13.33 -14.51
N SER A 47 5.85 12.84 -15.11
CA SER A 47 5.74 11.94 -16.26
C SER A 47 5.24 10.56 -15.82
N LYS A 48 4.62 9.82 -16.73
CA LYS A 48 4.18 8.44 -16.48
C LYS A 48 5.33 7.52 -16.04
N LYS A 49 6.52 7.73 -16.57
CA LYS A 49 7.73 6.99 -16.17
C LYS A 49 8.13 7.27 -14.74
N GLU A 50 8.08 8.52 -14.30
CA GLU A 50 8.39 8.93 -12.93
C GLU A 50 7.38 8.36 -11.94
N VAL A 51 6.09 8.39 -12.27
CA VAL A 51 5.03 7.78 -11.43
C VAL A 51 5.24 6.27 -11.30
N THR A 52 5.56 5.60 -12.39
CA THR A 52 5.87 4.15 -12.37
C THR A 52 7.09 3.86 -11.49
N ALA A 53 8.15 4.65 -11.62
CA ALA A 53 9.35 4.51 -10.79
C ALA A 53 9.05 4.69 -9.30
N VAL A 54 8.22 5.65 -8.93
CA VAL A 54 7.80 5.88 -7.54
C VAL A 54 7.01 4.68 -7.00
N LEU A 55 6.09 4.13 -7.78
CA LEU A 55 5.31 2.96 -7.36
C LEU A 55 6.17 1.69 -7.25
N ASP A 56 7.12 1.50 -8.14
CA ASP A 56 8.06 0.37 -8.09
C ASP A 56 8.95 0.47 -6.85
N GLU A 57 9.45 1.64 -6.53
CA GLU A 57 10.25 1.88 -5.32
C GLU A 57 9.41 1.65 -4.05
N LEU A 58 8.15 2.08 -4.05
CA LEU A 58 7.22 1.79 -2.96
C LEU A 58 7.03 0.28 -2.76
N ALA A 59 6.89 -0.49 -3.84
CA ALA A 59 6.79 -1.94 -3.79
C ALA A 59 8.05 -2.58 -3.18
N ILE A 60 9.23 -2.08 -3.53
CA ILE A 60 10.51 -2.54 -2.96
C ILE A 60 10.59 -2.25 -1.46
N ILE A 61 10.15 -1.07 -1.04
CA ILE A 61 10.13 -0.70 0.39
C ILE A 61 9.17 -1.63 1.15
N ILE A 62 8.01 -1.92 0.62
CA ILE A 62 7.06 -2.86 1.22
C ILE A 62 7.67 -4.25 1.33
N GLU A 63 8.30 -4.75 0.27
CA GLU A 63 8.99 -6.05 0.28
C GLU A 63 10.04 -6.12 1.40
N ARG A 64 10.86 -5.08 1.54
CA ARG A 64 11.90 -5.00 2.57
C ARG A 64 11.35 -5.04 3.99
N HIS A 65 10.12 -4.56 4.21
CA HIS A 65 9.46 -4.59 5.52
C HIS A 65 8.81 -5.94 5.83
N ILE A 66 8.25 -6.61 4.83
CA ILE A 66 7.50 -7.86 5.03
C ILE A 66 8.31 -9.13 4.75
N LYS A 67 9.51 -8.99 4.21
CA LYS A 67 10.42 -10.11 3.92
C LYS A 67 10.74 -10.94 5.17
N LYS A 68 11.11 -12.20 4.99
CA LYS A 68 11.66 -13.05 6.07
C LYS A 68 12.76 -12.30 6.84
N ARG A 69 12.73 -12.39 8.16
CA ARG A 69 13.66 -11.69 9.08
C ARG A 69 13.54 -10.15 9.10
N ALA A 70 12.57 -9.59 8.42
CA ALA A 70 12.26 -8.18 8.54
C ALA A 70 11.24 -7.92 9.65
N VAL A 71 10.91 -6.65 9.87
CA VAL A 71 9.93 -6.20 10.90
C VAL A 71 8.59 -6.93 10.77
N GLY A 72 8.17 -7.25 9.54
CA GLY A 72 6.91 -7.93 9.26
C GLY A 72 5.68 -7.02 9.23
N GLU A 73 5.90 -5.73 9.23
CA GLU A 73 4.85 -4.71 9.27
C GLU A 73 5.25 -3.49 8.45
N PHE A 74 4.34 -2.97 7.66
CA PHE A 74 4.50 -1.74 6.91
C PHE A 74 3.21 -0.91 6.98
N THR A 75 3.33 0.37 7.27
CA THR A 75 2.21 1.30 7.29
C THR A 75 2.35 2.30 6.14
N LEU A 76 1.39 2.29 5.22
CA LEU A 76 1.25 3.35 4.23
C LEU A 76 0.52 4.51 4.89
N PRO A 77 1.15 5.70 5.03
CA PRO A 77 0.60 6.78 5.82
C PRO A 77 -0.85 7.15 5.43
N GLY A 78 -1.74 7.08 6.40
CA GLY A 78 -3.14 7.46 6.27
C GLY A 78 -4.04 6.50 5.51
N LEU A 79 -3.52 5.47 4.82
CA LEU A 79 -4.32 4.60 3.96
C LEU A 79 -4.48 3.19 4.52
N LEU A 80 -3.40 2.45 4.65
CA LEU A 80 -3.45 1.05 5.03
C LEU A 80 -2.21 0.59 5.79
N LYS A 81 -2.36 -0.54 6.48
CA LYS A 81 -1.31 -1.23 7.19
C LYS A 81 -1.20 -2.65 6.66
N ILE A 82 0.00 -3.05 6.31
CA ILE A 82 0.31 -4.40 5.83
C ILE A 82 1.04 -5.15 6.93
N GLU A 83 0.54 -6.31 7.30
CA GLU A 83 1.12 -7.17 8.34
C GLU A 83 1.41 -8.55 7.77
N ARG A 84 2.56 -9.10 8.13
CA ARG A 84 2.91 -10.49 7.88
C ARG A 84 2.49 -11.32 9.09
N ILE A 85 1.59 -12.26 8.89
CA ILE A 85 1.08 -13.13 9.94
C ILE A 85 1.63 -14.54 9.73
N PRO A 86 2.28 -15.14 10.74
CA PRO A 86 2.71 -16.53 10.65
C PRO A 86 1.49 -17.45 10.58
N THR A 87 1.53 -18.43 9.70
CA THR A 87 0.52 -19.48 9.60
C THR A 87 1.03 -20.77 10.20
N LYS A 88 0.20 -21.41 11.02
CA LYS A 88 0.52 -22.70 11.62
C LYS A 88 0.58 -23.78 10.54
N PRO A 89 1.51 -24.75 10.66
CA PRO A 89 1.53 -25.89 9.78
C PRO A 89 0.26 -26.73 9.96
N ARG A 90 -0.27 -27.27 8.89
CA ARG A 90 -1.39 -28.21 8.90
C ARG A 90 -0.89 -29.58 8.52
N ALA A 91 -1.25 -30.58 9.35
CA ALA A 91 -0.98 -31.98 9.03
C ALA A 91 -1.79 -32.44 7.82
N ALA A 92 -1.27 -33.41 7.08
CA ALA A 92 -2.00 -34.06 6.01
C ALA A 92 -3.27 -34.71 6.56
N ARG A 93 -4.40 -34.53 5.87
CA ARG A 93 -5.66 -35.19 6.21
C ARG A 93 -6.05 -36.11 5.05
N LYS A 94 -6.26 -37.37 5.37
CA LYS A 94 -6.76 -38.37 4.41
C LYS A 94 -8.27 -38.53 4.55
N LYS A 95 -8.94 -38.84 3.44
CA LYS A 95 -10.37 -39.14 3.39
C LYS A 95 -11.28 -38.01 3.92
N VAL A 96 -10.99 -36.78 3.50
CA VAL A 96 -11.85 -35.62 3.79
C VAL A 96 -12.93 -35.51 2.72
N ILE A 97 -14.18 -35.29 3.14
CA ILE A 97 -15.29 -35.07 2.21
C ILE A 97 -15.05 -33.79 1.43
N SER A 98 -15.08 -33.86 0.09
CA SER A 98 -14.94 -32.68 -0.75
C SER A 98 -16.14 -31.74 -0.56
N PRO A 99 -15.90 -30.43 -0.27
CA PRO A 99 -17.00 -29.46 -0.17
C PRO A 99 -17.67 -29.17 -1.52
N PHE A 100 -17.02 -29.50 -2.63
CA PHE A 100 -17.54 -29.26 -3.99
C PHE A 100 -18.28 -30.45 -4.59
N GLN A 101 -17.98 -31.64 -4.12
CA GLN A 101 -18.60 -32.89 -4.60
C GLN A 101 -18.96 -33.78 -3.41
N PRO A 102 -20.21 -33.73 -2.90
CA PRO A 102 -20.64 -34.59 -1.82
C PRO A 102 -20.51 -36.07 -2.19
N GLY A 103 -19.86 -36.84 -1.33
CA GLY A 103 -19.61 -38.29 -1.54
C GLY A 103 -18.24 -38.60 -2.13
N LYS A 104 -17.44 -37.63 -2.55
CA LYS A 104 -16.07 -37.84 -3.02
C LYS A 104 -15.08 -37.56 -1.90
N LEU A 105 -14.25 -38.52 -1.57
CA LEU A 105 -13.16 -38.38 -0.61
C LEU A 105 -11.92 -37.82 -1.32
N MET A 106 -11.28 -36.82 -0.71
CA MET A 106 -10.04 -36.26 -1.20
C MET A 106 -8.99 -36.23 -0.10
N ASP A 107 -7.74 -36.38 -0.49
CA ASP A 107 -6.60 -36.26 0.41
C ASP A 107 -6.09 -34.83 0.38
N ILE A 108 -5.96 -34.21 1.55
CA ILE A 108 -5.37 -32.89 1.71
C ILE A 108 -3.91 -33.07 2.05
N PRO A 109 -2.97 -32.58 1.20
CA PRO A 109 -1.54 -32.68 1.49
C PRO A 109 -1.15 -31.83 2.69
N ARG A 110 -0.06 -32.23 3.34
CA ARG A 110 0.55 -31.45 4.42
C ARG A 110 0.91 -30.04 3.95
N LYS A 111 0.49 -29.03 4.67
CA LYS A 111 0.89 -27.65 4.44
C LYS A 111 1.95 -27.24 5.47
N PRO A 112 3.18 -26.89 5.04
CA PRO A 112 4.21 -26.43 5.97
C PRO A 112 3.82 -25.08 6.59
N ALA A 113 4.46 -24.74 7.71
CA ALA A 113 4.36 -23.42 8.30
C ALA A 113 4.84 -22.36 7.31
N GLY A 114 4.11 -21.28 7.20
CA GLY A 114 4.41 -20.18 6.28
C GLY A 114 3.95 -18.85 6.83
N PHE A 115 3.88 -17.86 5.95
CA PHE A 115 3.39 -16.54 6.27
C PHE A 115 2.29 -16.13 5.30
N ARG A 116 1.36 -15.35 5.77
CA ARG A 116 0.36 -14.69 4.94
C ARG A 116 0.42 -13.18 5.16
N VAL A 117 0.03 -12.44 4.15
CA VAL A 117 -0.06 -11.00 4.20
C VAL A 117 -1.49 -10.61 4.55
N LYS A 118 -1.65 -9.76 5.56
CA LYS A 118 -2.92 -9.16 5.94
C LYS A 118 -2.85 -7.65 5.74
N VAL A 119 -3.86 -7.09 5.08
CA VAL A 119 -3.98 -5.65 4.85
C VAL A 119 -5.14 -5.12 5.69
N LYS A 120 -4.86 -4.13 6.52
CA LYS A 120 -5.86 -3.45 7.36
C LYS A 120 -6.05 -2.01 6.89
N PRO A 121 -7.28 -1.56 6.62
CA PRO A 121 -7.54 -0.18 6.29
C PRO A 121 -7.35 0.73 7.51
N LEU A 122 -6.81 1.92 7.29
CA LEU A 122 -6.69 2.96 8.32
C LEU A 122 -7.89 3.92 8.29
N LYS A 123 -8.01 4.75 9.31
CA LYS A 123 -9.13 5.68 9.49
C LYS A 123 -9.40 6.55 8.26
N LYS A 124 -8.35 7.09 7.63
CA LYS A 124 -8.48 7.94 6.45
C LYS A 124 -9.10 7.20 5.26
N LEU A 125 -8.70 5.96 5.02
CA LEU A 125 -9.28 5.14 3.96
C LEU A 125 -10.75 4.80 4.26
N LYS A 126 -11.08 4.49 5.50
CA LYS A 126 -12.47 4.24 5.93
C LYS A 126 -13.34 5.49 5.78
N ALA A 127 -12.79 6.67 6.05
CA ALA A 127 -13.51 7.94 5.92
C ALA A 127 -13.93 8.25 4.47
N PHE A 128 -13.27 7.69 3.48
CA PHE A 128 -13.64 7.88 2.07
C PHE A 128 -14.97 7.21 1.69
N THR A 129 -15.46 6.28 2.49
CA THR A 129 -16.71 5.55 2.24
C THR A 129 -17.92 6.15 2.97
N LEU A 130 -17.71 7.16 3.76
CA LEU A 130 -18.75 7.85 4.52
C LEU A 130 -19.49 8.91 3.69
#